data_feed5e9662166b9346b610a36ad69b63
#
_entry.id   feed5e9662166b9346b610a36ad69b63
#
_cell.length_a   1.000
_cell.length_b   1.000
_cell.length_c   1.000
_cell.angle_alpha   90.00
_cell.angle_beta   90.00
_cell.angle_gamma   90.00
#
_symmetry.space_group_name_H-M   'P 1'
#
loop_
_entity.id
_entity.type
_entity.pdbx_description
1 polymer ?
#
loop_
_entity_poly.entity_id
_entity_poly.type
_entity_poly.pdbx_seq_one_letter_code
_entity_poly.pdbx_strand_id
1 'polypeptide(L)'
;MLNRRNFLTAAVGVAAAGGLAACAKKDEGASGSSSGGGSKTITLGFSQVGSESGWRTANSQSVKDAAKEAGYTLKFSDAQQKQENQISAIRSYIAQKVDVIAFSPVVVTGWDAVLKEAKAAKIPVVLTDRSVETSDESLYVTLVGSDFTDEGRRAAKILEKVLEKAGHKGAVKIAQLEGTTGAAPAIERAKGFKEVMDASHKDDWKIVVSQTGDFTRAGGKQVMAAFLQSNPDINVLFAHNDDMAIGAIQSIEAAGKKPGKDILIVSIDGVKDGFVAMSEGKINAIVECNPLLGPQLMDVVKKVKDGETVERWIKTEESDFMQDQAAAALPDRKY
;
A
#
# COMPACT_ATOMS: atom_id res chain seq x y z
N MET A 1 18.52 -40.20 39.94
CA MET A 1 19.46 -40.05 41.06
C MET A 1 19.63 -38.55 41.30
N LEU A 2 19.04 -38.08 42.42
CA LEU A 2 19.67 -37.37 43.52
C LEU A 2 20.21 -35.96 43.19
N ASN A 3 19.97 -34.90 43.90
CA ASN A 3 19.28 -34.46 45.14
C ASN A 3 19.40 -32.92 45.15
N ARG A 4 18.40 -32.16 45.44
CA ARG A 4 17.88 -31.61 46.73
C ARG A 4 18.88 -30.85 47.58
N ARG A 5 18.42 -29.66 47.97
CA ARG A 5 18.51 -28.98 49.30
C ARG A 5 19.32 -27.69 49.34
N ASN A 6 18.64 -26.59 49.56
CA ASN A 6 18.23 -25.89 50.82
C ASN A 6 19.36 -25.19 51.58
N PHE A 7 19.11 -23.94 51.92
CA PHE A 7 19.14 -23.30 53.26
C PHE A 7 19.13 -21.78 53.08
N LEU A 8 18.12 -21.08 53.41
CA LEU A 8 17.55 -20.66 54.71
C LEU A 8 18.44 -19.73 55.57
N THR A 9 17.78 -18.65 55.95
CA THR A 9 17.78 -17.84 57.18
C THR A 9 18.78 -16.68 57.24
N ALA A 10 18.47 -15.57 57.77
CA ALA A 10 17.56 -14.87 58.65
C ALA A 10 18.30 -13.58 59.03
N ALA A 11 17.69 -12.50 59.14
CA ALA A 11 16.82 -11.83 60.12
C ALA A 11 17.52 -10.71 60.88
N VAL A 12 16.74 -9.64 61.12
CA VAL A 12 16.70 -8.81 62.32
C VAL A 12 17.83 -7.73 62.46
N GLY A 13 17.55 -6.48 62.64
CA GLY A 13 16.55 -5.70 63.35
C GLY A 13 16.97 -4.26 63.60
N VAL A 14 15.97 -3.49 63.90
CA VAL A 14 15.78 -2.50 64.97
C VAL A 14 16.39 -1.10 64.77
N ALA A 15 15.57 -0.13 64.48
CA ALA A 15 14.95 0.94 65.26
C ALA A 15 15.82 1.99 65.94
N ALA A 16 15.49 3.25 65.73
CA ALA A 16 15.16 4.33 66.72
C ALA A 16 15.31 5.67 65.99
N ALA A 17 14.30 6.46 65.80
CA ALA A 17 13.58 7.37 66.71
C ALA A 17 14.31 8.68 67.03
N GLY A 18 13.65 9.78 66.80
CA GLY A 18 13.84 11.12 67.36
C GLY A 18 14.22 12.18 66.34
N GLY A 19 13.55 13.25 66.23
CA GLY A 19 12.81 14.14 67.09
C GLY A 19 12.35 15.39 66.32
N LEU A 20 11.34 15.97 66.84
CA LEU A 20 10.62 17.17 66.48
C LEU A 20 11.46 18.45 66.32
N ALA A 21 11.11 19.34 65.46
CA ALA A 21 10.70 20.70 65.84
C ALA A 21 10.20 21.53 64.70
N ALA A 22 9.08 22.16 64.92
CA ALA A 22 8.36 23.08 64.09
C ALA A 22 9.09 24.43 63.91
N CYS A 23 8.80 25.10 62.74
CA CYS A 23 8.39 26.51 62.78
C CYS A 23 7.81 26.92 61.42
N ALA A 24 6.62 27.44 61.52
CA ALA A 24 5.88 27.99 60.42
C ALA A 24 6.48 29.32 59.92
N LYS A 25 6.46 29.55 58.59
CA LYS A 25 6.21 30.86 58.02
C LYS A 25 5.40 30.77 56.74
N LYS A 26 4.32 31.42 56.75
CA LYS A 26 3.36 31.63 55.70
C LYS A 26 3.88 32.73 54.77
N ASP A 27 4.05 32.44 53.49
CA ASP A 27 4.05 33.45 52.44
C ASP A 27 3.25 32.95 51.27
N GLU A 28 2.25 33.70 50.93
CA GLU A 28 1.37 33.54 49.77
C GLU A 28 2.18 33.88 48.52
N GLY A 29 2.17 32.99 47.54
CA GLY A 29 2.80 33.22 46.24
C GLY A 29 2.34 32.20 45.21
N ALA A 30 1.33 32.60 44.46
CA ALA A 30 0.98 32.14 43.09
C ALA A 30 1.14 30.65 42.77
N SER A 31 0.06 29.94 42.98
CA SER A 31 -0.19 28.64 42.34
C SER A 31 -0.29 28.78 40.82
N GLY A 32 0.83 28.74 40.13
CA GLY A 32 0.86 28.45 38.71
C GLY A 32 0.65 26.97 38.51
N SER A 33 -0.60 26.53 38.45
CA SER A 33 -0.95 25.19 37.99
C SER A 33 -0.65 25.12 36.49
N SER A 34 0.58 24.80 36.11
CA SER A 34 0.87 24.29 34.79
C SER A 34 0.22 22.91 34.68
N SER A 35 -1.03 22.89 34.29
CA SER A 35 -1.63 21.68 33.72
C SER A 35 -0.86 21.33 32.44
N GLY A 36 0.25 20.64 32.60
CA GLY A 36 0.89 19.89 31.54
C GLY A 36 -0.09 18.82 31.07
N GLY A 37 -1.01 19.20 30.21
CA GLY A 37 -1.79 18.28 29.42
C GLY A 37 -0.83 17.54 28.51
N GLY A 38 -0.24 16.46 28.99
CA GLY A 38 0.49 15.54 28.15
C GLY A 38 -0.46 15.06 27.09
N SER A 39 -0.28 15.53 25.86
CA SER A 39 -1.02 15.04 24.71
C SER A 39 -0.88 13.53 24.70
N LYS A 40 -2.02 12.84 24.91
CA LYS A 40 -2.02 11.39 24.93
C LYS A 40 -1.54 10.91 23.55
N THR A 41 -0.46 10.12 23.51
CA THR A 41 0.09 9.54 22.29
C THR A 41 -1.02 8.79 21.52
N ILE A 42 -1.19 9.11 20.25
CA ILE A 42 -2.18 8.44 19.37
C ILE A 42 -1.75 6.99 19.16
N THR A 43 -2.66 6.07 19.36
CA THR A 43 -2.48 4.65 19.04
C THR A 43 -3.18 4.33 17.74
N LEU A 44 -2.42 4.00 16.71
CA LEU A 44 -2.90 3.62 15.38
C LEU A 44 -2.82 2.10 15.20
N GLY A 45 -3.96 1.45 14.93
CA GLY A 45 -4.00 0.08 14.42
C GLY A 45 -3.89 0.09 12.89
N PHE A 46 -2.87 -0.55 12.33
CA PHE A 46 -2.68 -0.62 10.87
C PHE A 46 -2.60 -2.06 10.39
N SER A 47 -3.51 -2.46 9.48
CA SER A 47 -3.45 -3.77 8.84
C SER A 47 -3.06 -3.66 7.37
N GLN A 48 -1.89 -4.19 7.04
CA GLN A 48 -1.35 -4.25 5.68
C GLN A 48 -1.88 -5.48 4.94
N VAL A 49 -1.98 -5.39 3.61
CA VAL A 49 -2.34 -6.52 2.72
C VAL A 49 -1.38 -7.69 2.89
N GLY A 50 -0.08 -7.42 2.76
CA GLY A 50 0.99 -8.40 2.72
C GLY A 50 2.34 -7.75 2.50
N SER A 51 3.24 -8.50 1.88
CA SER A 51 4.56 -8.06 1.45
C SER A 51 4.88 -8.63 0.05
N GLU A 52 3.85 -8.68 -0.80
CA GLU A 52 3.84 -9.38 -2.09
C GLU A 52 4.70 -8.71 -3.17
N SER A 53 4.99 -7.42 -3.02
CA SER A 53 5.67 -6.61 -4.04
C SER A 53 6.66 -5.60 -3.43
N GLY A 54 7.55 -5.07 -4.25
CA GLY A 54 8.45 -3.96 -3.88
C GLY A 54 7.66 -2.73 -3.44
N TRP A 55 6.58 -2.40 -4.16
CA TRP A 55 5.66 -1.32 -3.81
C TRP A 55 5.06 -1.50 -2.40
N ARG A 56 4.55 -2.69 -2.09
CA ARG A 56 3.94 -3.00 -0.79
C ARG A 56 4.93 -2.91 0.36
N THR A 57 6.15 -3.36 0.14
CA THR A 57 7.25 -3.24 1.11
C THR A 57 7.58 -1.78 1.40
N ALA A 58 7.68 -0.94 0.36
CA ALA A 58 7.93 0.50 0.50
C ALA A 58 6.78 1.22 1.21
N ASN A 59 5.53 0.87 0.88
CA ASN A 59 4.34 1.41 1.55
C ASN A 59 4.33 1.07 3.06
N SER A 60 4.63 -0.19 3.41
CA SER A 60 4.73 -0.62 4.80
C SER A 60 5.81 0.14 5.56
N GLN A 61 6.98 0.35 4.93
CA GLN A 61 8.07 1.10 5.53
C GLN A 61 7.71 2.57 5.73
N SER A 62 7.09 3.20 4.71
CA SER A 62 6.61 4.58 4.79
C SER A 62 5.65 4.80 5.97
N VAL A 63 4.69 3.89 6.16
CA VAL A 63 3.75 3.97 7.28
C VAL A 63 4.46 3.83 8.63
N LYS A 64 5.41 2.89 8.77
CA LYS A 64 6.18 2.68 10.00
C LYS A 64 7.04 3.88 10.36
N ASP A 65 7.75 4.44 9.38
CA ASP A 65 8.63 5.58 9.59
C ASP A 65 7.83 6.83 9.93
N ALA A 66 6.77 7.12 9.20
CA ALA A 66 5.91 8.26 9.48
C ALA A 66 5.22 8.18 10.86
N ALA A 67 4.76 6.99 11.27
CA ALA A 67 4.18 6.79 12.59
C ALA A 67 5.20 7.03 13.71
N LYS A 68 6.45 6.57 13.51
CA LYS A 68 7.56 6.83 14.44
C LYS A 68 7.90 8.32 14.53
N GLU A 69 7.98 8.99 13.37
CA GLU A 69 8.27 10.43 13.30
C GLU A 69 7.17 11.28 13.97
N ALA A 70 5.91 10.91 13.76
CA ALA A 70 4.77 11.53 14.41
C ALA A 70 4.65 11.23 15.92
N GLY A 71 5.46 10.31 16.45
CA GLY A 71 5.39 9.89 17.85
C GLY A 71 4.17 9.03 18.18
N TYR A 72 3.59 8.33 17.20
CA TYR A 72 2.42 7.48 17.41
C TYR A 72 2.81 6.07 17.87
N THR A 73 1.96 5.44 18.64
CA THR A 73 2.06 4.01 18.94
C THR A 73 1.41 3.23 17.79
N LEU A 74 2.23 2.65 16.91
CA LEU A 74 1.76 1.85 15.78
C LEU A 74 1.61 0.37 16.17
N LYS A 75 0.41 -0.16 16.00
CA LYS A 75 0.11 -1.60 16.06
C LYS A 75 -0.05 -2.12 14.63
N PHE A 76 1.03 -2.63 14.08
CA PHE A 76 1.11 -3.09 12.69
C PHE A 76 0.85 -4.59 12.59
N SER A 77 0.03 -5.01 11.62
CA SER A 77 -0.14 -6.41 11.24
C SER A 77 -0.02 -6.59 9.72
N ASP A 78 0.59 -7.69 9.31
CA ASP A 78 0.65 -8.16 7.94
C ASP A 78 -0.38 -9.28 7.76
N ALA A 79 -1.31 -9.11 6.83
CA ALA A 79 -2.39 -10.06 6.60
C ALA A 79 -2.00 -11.24 5.71
N GLN A 80 -0.78 -11.22 5.13
CA GLN A 80 -0.32 -12.30 4.24
C GLN A 80 -1.28 -12.55 3.06
N GLN A 81 -1.85 -11.47 2.52
CA GLN A 81 -2.84 -11.46 1.44
C GLN A 81 -4.16 -12.20 1.77
N LYS A 82 -4.49 -12.34 3.07
CA LYS A 82 -5.69 -13.04 3.54
C LYS A 82 -6.64 -12.06 4.22
N GLN A 83 -7.84 -11.92 3.67
CA GLN A 83 -8.88 -11.02 4.22
C GLN A 83 -9.26 -11.41 5.66
N GLU A 84 -9.34 -12.69 5.98
CA GLU A 84 -9.65 -13.16 7.32
C GLU A 84 -8.63 -12.71 8.36
N ASN A 85 -7.35 -12.60 7.99
CA ASN A 85 -6.31 -12.07 8.86
C ASN A 85 -6.50 -10.56 9.12
N GLN A 86 -6.91 -9.79 8.10
CA GLN A 86 -7.24 -8.37 8.28
C GLN A 86 -8.46 -8.18 9.18
N ILE A 87 -9.52 -8.94 8.96
CA ILE A 87 -10.72 -8.91 9.82
C ILE A 87 -10.35 -9.22 11.27
N SER A 88 -9.53 -10.24 11.49
CA SER A 88 -9.02 -10.60 12.82
C SER A 88 -8.20 -9.49 13.45
N ALA A 89 -7.31 -8.85 12.68
CA ALA A 89 -6.50 -7.73 13.13
C ALA A 89 -7.37 -6.52 13.52
N ILE A 90 -8.34 -6.15 12.69
CA ILE A 90 -9.27 -5.04 12.97
C ILE A 90 -10.05 -5.31 14.28
N ARG A 91 -10.58 -6.52 14.48
CA ARG A 91 -11.24 -6.90 15.74
C ARG A 91 -10.29 -6.81 16.95
N SER A 92 -9.04 -7.21 16.78
CA SER A 92 -8.02 -7.06 17.81
C SER A 92 -7.76 -5.58 18.15
N TYR A 93 -7.71 -4.70 17.15
CA TYR A 93 -7.59 -3.25 17.37
C TYR A 93 -8.79 -2.67 18.09
N ILE A 94 -10.01 -3.09 17.74
CA ILE A 94 -11.24 -2.71 18.43
C ILE A 94 -11.17 -3.11 19.92
N ALA A 95 -10.80 -4.36 20.21
CA ALA A 95 -10.66 -4.86 21.57
C ALA A 95 -9.59 -4.10 22.38
N GLN A 96 -8.50 -3.69 21.72
CA GLN A 96 -7.43 -2.89 22.31
C GLN A 96 -7.77 -1.41 22.44
N LYS A 97 -8.93 -0.96 21.93
CA LYS A 97 -9.40 0.43 21.95
C LYS A 97 -8.37 1.41 21.39
N VAL A 98 -7.81 1.09 20.20
CA VAL A 98 -6.93 2.02 19.49
C VAL A 98 -7.68 3.31 19.14
N ASP A 99 -6.97 4.40 18.92
CA ASP A 99 -7.59 5.70 18.64
C ASP A 99 -8.13 5.78 17.21
N VAL A 100 -7.43 5.19 16.24
CA VAL A 100 -7.80 5.10 14.83
C VAL A 100 -7.39 3.74 14.29
N ILE A 101 -8.20 3.18 13.39
CA ILE A 101 -7.85 2.00 12.59
C ILE A 101 -7.61 2.46 11.17
N ALA A 102 -6.48 2.05 10.57
CA ALA A 102 -6.24 2.20 9.13
C ALA A 102 -5.91 0.84 8.51
N PHE A 103 -6.29 0.63 7.27
CA PHE A 103 -5.93 -0.59 6.55
C PHE A 103 -6.02 -0.43 5.04
N SER A 104 -5.23 -1.26 4.32
CA SER A 104 -5.33 -1.42 2.87
C SER A 104 -6.06 -2.74 2.60
N PRO A 105 -7.29 -2.73 2.05
CA PRO A 105 -8.08 -3.95 1.88
C PRO A 105 -7.46 -4.95 0.91
N VAL A 106 -7.49 -6.25 1.21
CA VAL A 106 -7.05 -7.30 0.27
C VAL A 106 -7.98 -7.33 -0.95
N VAL A 107 -9.29 -7.30 -0.73
CA VAL A 107 -10.35 -7.26 -1.76
C VAL A 107 -11.37 -6.20 -1.41
N VAL A 108 -12.22 -5.80 -2.37
CA VAL A 108 -13.19 -4.71 -2.15
C VAL A 108 -14.41 -5.10 -1.32
N THR A 109 -14.81 -6.37 -1.30
CA THR A 109 -16.06 -6.85 -0.68
C THR A 109 -15.85 -7.50 0.70
N GLY A 110 -16.95 -7.67 1.47
CA GLY A 110 -16.96 -8.45 2.71
C GLY A 110 -16.55 -7.68 3.98
N TRP A 111 -16.50 -6.36 3.95
CA TRP A 111 -16.00 -5.52 5.05
C TRP A 111 -17.08 -5.01 6.00
N ASP A 112 -18.34 -4.92 5.55
CA ASP A 112 -19.43 -4.24 6.27
C ASP A 112 -19.56 -4.68 7.73
N ALA A 113 -19.43 -5.98 8.01
CA ALA A 113 -19.60 -6.50 9.37
C ALA A 113 -18.55 -5.92 10.33
N VAL A 114 -17.27 -6.05 10.00
CA VAL A 114 -16.18 -5.59 10.87
C VAL A 114 -16.10 -4.07 10.94
N LEU A 115 -16.46 -3.36 9.86
CA LEU A 115 -16.53 -1.89 9.86
C LEU A 115 -17.69 -1.40 10.72
N LYS A 116 -18.84 -2.08 10.74
CA LYS A 116 -19.93 -1.80 11.69
C LYS A 116 -19.51 -2.06 13.15
N GLU A 117 -18.70 -3.09 13.41
CA GLU A 117 -18.11 -3.33 14.74
C GLU A 117 -17.22 -2.15 15.17
N ALA A 118 -16.34 -1.64 14.29
CA ALA A 118 -15.50 -0.47 14.57
C ALA A 118 -16.33 0.79 14.83
N LYS A 119 -17.35 1.04 13.99
CA LYS A 119 -18.30 2.17 14.17
C LYS A 119 -19.06 2.10 15.50
N ALA A 120 -19.54 0.92 15.89
CA ALA A 120 -20.20 0.71 17.19
C ALA A 120 -19.27 0.96 18.37
N ALA A 121 -17.97 0.63 18.22
CA ALA A 121 -16.93 0.94 19.19
C ALA A 121 -16.48 2.42 19.17
N LYS A 122 -17.03 3.23 18.25
CA LYS A 122 -16.66 4.64 18.03
C LYS A 122 -15.19 4.83 17.67
N ILE A 123 -14.59 3.87 16.97
CA ILE A 123 -13.23 3.96 16.46
C ILE A 123 -13.30 4.30 14.97
N PRO A 124 -12.82 5.47 14.56
CA PRO A 124 -12.81 5.86 13.15
C PRO A 124 -11.91 4.97 12.33
N VAL A 125 -12.32 4.71 11.09
CA VAL A 125 -11.58 3.89 10.13
C VAL A 125 -11.12 4.77 8.96
N VAL A 126 -9.84 4.67 8.60
CA VAL A 126 -9.23 5.31 7.43
C VAL A 126 -8.79 4.21 6.47
N LEU A 127 -9.24 4.28 5.22
CA LEU A 127 -8.73 3.40 4.18
C LEU A 127 -7.45 3.97 3.60
N THR A 128 -6.49 3.11 3.28
CA THR A 128 -5.28 3.53 2.59
C THR A 128 -5.07 2.69 1.34
N ASP A 129 -4.50 3.30 0.28
CA ASP A 129 -4.23 2.62 -0.98
C ASP A 129 -5.52 2.12 -1.65
N ARG A 130 -6.20 1.14 -1.09
CA ARG A 130 -7.33 0.44 -1.69
C ARG A 130 -8.67 0.83 -1.07
N SER A 131 -9.71 0.87 -1.89
CA SER A 131 -11.10 1.11 -1.49
C SER A 131 -11.83 -0.16 -1.08
N VAL A 132 -13.01 0.01 -0.46
CA VAL A 132 -13.99 -1.06 -0.20
C VAL A 132 -15.30 -0.75 -0.90
N GLU A 133 -16.03 -1.80 -1.28
CA GLU A 133 -17.44 -1.68 -1.68
C GLU A 133 -18.33 -1.80 -0.46
N THR A 134 -19.10 -0.76 -0.19
CA THR A 134 -20.10 -0.71 0.88
C THR A 134 -21.28 0.17 0.47
N SER A 135 -22.47 -0.19 0.92
CA SER A 135 -23.67 0.64 0.76
C SER A 135 -23.79 1.73 1.84
N ASP A 136 -23.01 1.64 2.92
CA ASP A 136 -22.95 2.61 4.01
C ASP A 136 -21.61 3.33 4.04
N GLU A 137 -21.52 4.44 3.33
CA GLU A 137 -20.30 5.25 3.26
C GLU A 137 -19.84 5.79 4.62
N SER A 138 -20.70 5.79 5.65
CA SER A 138 -20.33 6.22 7.00
C SER A 138 -19.48 5.21 7.77
N LEU A 139 -19.18 4.04 7.19
CA LEU A 139 -18.38 2.99 7.82
C LEU A 139 -16.87 3.29 7.81
N TYR A 140 -16.43 4.25 7.01
CA TYR A 140 -15.08 4.77 7.05
C TYR A 140 -15.06 6.28 6.82
N VAL A 141 -14.03 6.97 7.29
CA VAL A 141 -13.94 8.43 7.24
C VAL A 141 -13.44 8.91 5.88
N THR A 142 -12.36 8.34 5.40
CA THR A 142 -11.69 8.76 4.15
C THR A 142 -10.87 7.62 3.55
N LEU A 143 -10.53 7.75 2.28
CA LEU A 143 -9.52 6.98 1.57
C LEU A 143 -8.31 7.89 1.28
N VAL A 144 -7.10 7.42 1.59
CA VAL A 144 -5.83 8.04 1.20
C VAL A 144 -5.17 7.13 0.16
N GLY A 145 -5.04 7.58 -1.07
CA GLY A 145 -4.44 6.75 -2.13
C GLY A 145 -4.74 7.21 -3.55
N SER A 146 -4.24 6.44 -4.49
CA SER A 146 -4.26 6.70 -5.93
C SER A 146 -5.64 6.55 -6.56
N ASP A 147 -5.80 7.14 -7.74
CA ASP A 147 -6.95 6.91 -8.62
C ASP A 147 -6.60 5.81 -9.63
N PHE A 148 -6.87 4.56 -9.28
CA PHE A 148 -6.52 3.41 -10.10
C PHE A 148 -7.25 3.40 -11.45
N THR A 149 -8.45 3.97 -11.54
CA THR A 149 -9.13 4.10 -12.83
C THR A 149 -8.39 5.10 -13.72
N ASP A 150 -7.88 6.20 -13.15
CA ASP A 150 -7.06 7.16 -13.90
C ASP A 150 -5.70 6.57 -14.26
N GLU A 151 -5.05 5.81 -13.38
CA GLU A 151 -3.81 5.09 -13.73
C GLU A 151 -4.01 4.16 -14.94
N GLY A 152 -5.13 3.41 -14.97
CA GLY A 152 -5.48 2.58 -16.13
C GLY A 152 -5.66 3.39 -17.41
N ARG A 153 -6.33 4.55 -17.35
CA ARG A 153 -6.47 5.46 -18.51
C ARG A 153 -5.11 6.01 -18.95
N ARG A 154 -4.26 6.40 -18.02
CA ARG A 154 -2.90 6.91 -18.27
C ARG A 154 -2.03 5.82 -18.90
N ALA A 155 -2.17 4.56 -18.44
CA ALA A 155 -1.46 3.42 -19.03
C ALA A 155 -1.84 3.18 -20.49
N ALA A 156 -3.12 3.30 -20.86
CA ALA A 156 -3.53 3.23 -22.26
C ALA A 156 -3.00 4.42 -23.08
N LYS A 157 -3.13 5.64 -22.57
CA LYS A 157 -2.63 6.84 -23.27
C LYS A 157 -1.12 6.87 -23.43
N ILE A 158 -0.36 6.35 -22.48
CA ILE A 158 1.10 6.26 -22.63
C ILE A 158 1.49 5.14 -23.59
N LEU A 159 0.68 4.07 -23.70
CA LEU A 159 0.87 3.03 -24.71
C LEU A 159 0.73 3.59 -26.12
N GLU A 160 -0.19 4.55 -26.39
CA GLU A 160 -0.27 5.26 -27.67
C GLU A 160 1.09 5.86 -28.06
N LYS A 161 1.71 6.58 -27.14
CA LYS A 161 3.04 7.21 -27.34
C LYS A 161 4.15 6.16 -27.53
N VAL A 162 4.08 5.04 -26.80
CA VAL A 162 5.03 3.93 -26.93
C VAL A 162 4.95 3.30 -28.32
N LEU A 163 3.74 3.05 -28.82
CA LEU A 163 3.49 2.49 -30.16
C LEU A 163 3.96 3.43 -31.27
N GLU A 164 3.67 4.71 -31.14
CA GLU A 164 4.13 5.76 -32.07
C GLU A 164 5.66 5.81 -32.11
N LYS A 165 6.31 5.88 -30.95
CA LYS A 165 7.79 5.94 -30.84
C LYS A 165 8.48 4.67 -31.34
N ALA A 166 7.83 3.51 -31.18
CA ALA A 166 8.32 2.25 -31.72
C ALA A 166 8.08 2.11 -33.25
N GLY A 167 7.32 3.02 -33.85
CA GLY A 167 6.90 2.91 -35.24
C GLY A 167 6.03 1.70 -35.51
N HIS A 168 5.27 1.25 -34.50
CA HIS A 168 4.41 0.06 -34.60
C HIS A 168 3.35 0.25 -35.67
N LYS A 169 3.16 -0.78 -36.51
CA LYS A 169 2.11 -0.80 -37.55
C LYS A 169 1.35 -2.12 -37.46
N GLY A 170 0.05 -2.04 -37.60
CA GLY A 170 -0.83 -3.20 -37.59
C GLY A 170 -1.55 -3.40 -36.25
N ALA A 171 -2.16 -4.58 -36.09
CA ALA A 171 -2.97 -4.89 -34.91
C ALA A 171 -2.14 -4.95 -33.62
N VAL A 172 -2.66 -4.34 -32.57
CA VAL A 172 -2.08 -4.36 -31.22
C VAL A 172 -2.71 -5.50 -30.43
N LYS A 173 -1.93 -6.55 -30.17
CA LYS A 173 -2.35 -7.76 -29.45
C LYS A 173 -1.80 -7.71 -28.02
N ILE A 174 -2.67 -7.36 -27.10
CA ILE A 174 -2.33 -7.06 -25.70
C ILE A 174 -2.50 -8.30 -24.85
N ALA A 175 -1.45 -8.69 -24.13
CA ALA A 175 -1.54 -9.52 -22.94
C ALA A 175 -1.74 -8.60 -21.73
N GLN A 176 -2.68 -8.92 -20.86
CA GLN A 176 -2.92 -8.18 -19.63
C GLN A 176 -2.59 -9.06 -18.42
N LEU A 177 -1.61 -8.63 -17.62
CA LEU A 177 -1.31 -9.21 -16.30
C LEU A 177 -2.05 -8.41 -15.23
N GLU A 178 -3.11 -9.00 -14.72
CA GLU A 178 -3.93 -8.37 -13.68
C GLU A 178 -3.36 -8.61 -12.28
N GLY A 179 -3.67 -7.72 -11.36
CA GLY A 179 -3.40 -7.92 -9.94
C GLY A 179 -4.32 -8.95 -9.30
N THR A 180 -4.28 -9.01 -7.96
CA THR A 180 -5.10 -9.94 -7.17
C THR A 180 -6.58 -9.78 -7.49
N THR A 181 -7.23 -10.88 -7.84
CA THR A 181 -8.65 -10.89 -8.19
C THR A 181 -9.51 -10.32 -7.05
N GLY A 182 -10.38 -9.37 -7.40
CA GLY A 182 -11.25 -8.70 -6.42
C GLY A 182 -10.59 -7.53 -5.67
N ALA A 183 -9.33 -7.22 -5.92
CA ALA A 183 -8.67 -6.03 -5.37
C ALA A 183 -9.02 -4.78 -6.20
N ALA A 184 -9.22 -3.63 -5.54
CA ALA A 184 -9.53 -2.37 -6.19
C ALA A 184 -8.58 -2.03 -7.36
N PRO A 185 -7.23 -2.04 -7.20
CA PRO A 185 -6.33 -1.72 -8.30
C PRO A 185 -6.43 -2.71 -9.49
N ALA A 186 -6.77 -3.98 -9.27
CA ALA A 186 -6.94 -4.92 -10.36
C ALA A 186 -8.20 -4.58 -11.19
N ILE A 187 -9.32 -4.30 -10.52
CA ILE A 187 -10.60 -3.97 -11.14
C ILE A 187 -10.52 -2.62 -11.87
N GLU A 188 -10.01 -1.61 -11.16
CA GLU A 188 -10.08 -0.22 -11.62
C GLU A 188 -9.03 0.09 -12.69
N ARG A 189 -7.81 -0.46 -12.63
CA ARG A 189 -6.79 -0.33 -13.69
C ARG A 189 -7.26 -0.98 -14.99
N ALA A 190 -7.84 -2.20 -14.90
CA ALA A 190 -8.44 -2.87 -16.07
C ALA A 190 -9.56 -2.03 -16.67
N LYS A 191 -10.46 -1.48 -15.83
CA LYS A 191 -11.57 -0.62 -16.25
C LYS A 191 -11.05 0.62 -17.00
N GLY A 192 -10.11 1.37 -16.37
CA GLY A 192 -9.58 2.61 -16.94
C GLY A 192 -8.86 2.39 -18.27
N PHE A 193 -8.07 1.33 -18.38
CA PHE A 193 -7.40 0.95 -19.64
C PHE A 193 -8.42 0.62 -20.74
N LYS A 194 -9.43 -0.18 -20.40
CA LYS A 194 -10.49 -0.56 -21.34
C LYS A 194 -11.33 0.63 -21.79
N GLU A 195 -11.62 1.62 -20.94
CA GLU A 195 -12.35 2.83 -21.31
C GLU A 195 -11.67 3.57 -22.46
N VAL A 196 -10.35 3.75 -22.43
CA VAL A 196 -9.58 4.41 -23.51
C VAL A 196 -9.54 3.52 -24.76
N MET A 197 -9.30 2.22 -24.58
CA MET A 197 -9.27 1.27 -25.68
C MET A 197 -10.61 1.26 -26.44
N ASP A 198 -11.74 1.17 -25.74
CA ASP A 198 -13.08 1.15 -26.36
C ASP A 198 -13.44 2.48 -27.04
N ALA A 199 -12.95 3.60 -26.51
CA ALA A 199 -13.24 4.92 -27.06
C ALA A 199 -12.41 5.26 -28.30
N SER A 200 -11.14 4.86 -28.36
CA SER A 200 -10.17 5.33 -29.36
C SER A 200 -9.55 4.23 -30.22
N HIS A 201 -9.55 2.97 -29.77
CA HIS A 201 -8.78 1.87 -30.35
C HIS A 201 -9.60 0.58 -30.54
N LYS A 202 -10.92 0.68 -30.62
CA LYS A 202 -11.85 -0.45 -30.70
C LYS A 202 -11.52 -1.47 -31.80
N ASP A 203 -11.03 -0.99 -32.94
CA ASP A 203 -10.83 -1.81 -34.14
C ASP A 203 -9.39 -2.35 -34.25
N ASP A 204 -8.41 -1.71 -33.62
CA ASP A 204 -6.98 -2.00 -33.78
C ASP A 204 -6.31 -2.56 -32.51
N TRP A 205 -6.85 -2.30 -31.31
CA TRP A 205 -6.35 -2.88 -30.09
C TRP A 205 -7.24 -4.02 -29.59
N LYS A 206 -6.58 -5.10 -29.16
CA LYS A 206 -7.30 -6.26 -28.63
C LYS A 206 -6.56 -6.86 -27.45
N ILE A 207 -7.22 -6.93 -26.30
CA ILE A 207 -6.76 -7.78 -25.19
C ILE A 207 -7.06 -9.22 -25.61
N VAL A 208 -6.01 -9.95 -26.01
CA VAL A 208 -6.13 -11.33 -26.51
C VAL A 208 -6.10 -12.35 -25.37
N VAL A 209 -5.54 -11.98 -24.24
CA VAL A 209 -5.48 -12.81 -23.03
C VAL A 209 -5.32 -11.93 -21.80
N SER A 210 -5.99 -12.29 -20.71
CA SER A 210 -5.90 -11.64 -19.41
C SER A 210 -5.96 -12.68 -18.29
N GLN A 211 -5.09 -12.54 -17.29
CA GLN A 211 -5.06 -13.39 -16.11
C GLN A 211 -4.35 -12.70 -14.95
N THR A 212 -4.75 -13.06 -13.72
CA THR A 212 -4.10 -12.57 -12.51
C THR A 212 -2.68 -13.17 -12.34
N GLY A 213 -1.73 -12.31 -11.97
CA GLY A 213 -0.39 -12.65 -11.50
C GLY A 213 -0.19 -12.25 -10.03
N ASP A 214 -1.29 -11.88 -9.34
CA ASP A 214 -1.35 -11.59 -7.90
C ASP A 214 -0.37 -10.51 -7.42
N PHE A 215 0.00 -9.56 -8.30
CA PHE A 215 1.00 -8.51 -8.06
C PHE A 215 2.41 -9.04 -7.74
N THR A 216 2.69 -10.31 -7.99
CA THR A 216 3.99 -10.92 -7.66
C THR A 216 4.87 -11.14 -8.88
N ARG A 217 6.21 -11.10 -8.71
CA ARG A 217 7.16 -11.46 -9.78
C ARG A 217 7.00 -12.90 -10.25
N ALA A 218 6.77 -13.82 -9.29
CA ALA A 218 6.56 -15.23 -9.60
C ALA A 218 5.29 -15.45 -10.43
N GLY A 219 4.18 -14.80 -10.06
CA GLY A 219 2.93 -14.83 -10.81
C GLY A 219 3.08 -14.24 -12.21
N GLY A 220 3.69 -13.06 -12.33
CA GLY A 220 3.98 -12.43 -13.63
C GLY A 220 4.79 -13.34 -14.55
N LYS A 221 5.84 -13.98 -14.04
CA LYS A 221 6.65 -14.96 -14.77
C LYS A 221 5.83 -16.15 -15.23
N GLN A 222 5.11 -16.78 -14.32
CA GLN A 222 4.34 -18.00 -14.62
C GLN A 222 3.24 -17.73 -15.65
N VAL A 223 2.47 -16.66 -15.45
CA VAL A 223 1.33 -16.33 -16.32
C VAL A 223 1.82 -15.91 -17.70
N MET A 224 2.89 -15.08 -17.79
CA MET A 224 3.45 -14.68 -19.08
C MET A 224 3.99 -15.87 -19.88
N ALA A 225 4.61 -16.86 -19.23
CA ALA A 225 5.05 -18.08 -19.90
C ALA A 225 3.86 -18.83 -20.56
N ALA A 226 2.73 -18.94 -19.85
CA ALA A 226 1.51 -19.55 -20.38
C ALA A 226 0.91 -18.72 -21.54
N PHE A 227 0.92 -17.39 -21.42
CA PHE A 227 0.45 -16.51 -22.47
C PHE A 227 1.22 -16.66 -23.76
N LEU A 228 2.55 -16.74 -23.69
CA LEU A 228 3.41 -16.90 -24.88
C LEU A 228 3.23 -18.26 -25.56
N GLN A 229 2.87 -19.30 -24.81
CA GLN A 229 2.55 -20.62 -25.37
C GLN A 229 1.20 -20.60 -26.14
N SER A 230 0.19 -19.96 -25.59
CA SER A 230 -1.16 -19.94 -26.17
C SER A 230 -1.37 -18.82 -27.21
N ASN A 231 -0.62 -17.74 -27.10
CA ASN A 231 -0.72 -16.56 -27.96
C ASN A 231 0.68 -16.05 -28.35
N PRO A 232 1.42 -16.77 -29.24
CA PRO A 232 2.81 -16.47 -29.57
C PRO A 232 2.98 -15.13 -30.32
N ASP A 233 1.91 -14.53 -30.79
CA ASP A 233 1.86 -13.30 -31.57
C ASP A 233 1.49 -12.04 -30.74
N ILE A 234 1.46 -12.16 -29.40
CA ILE A 234 1.40 -11.02 -28.50
C ILE A 234 2.54 -10.05 -28.80
N ASN A 235 2.22 -8.76 -28.94
CA ASN A 235 3.19 -7.69 -29.19
C ASN A 235 3.15 -6.55 -28.16
N VAL A 236 2.20 -6.58 -27.22
CA VAL A 236 2.12 -5.65 -26.08
C VAL A 236 1.82 -6.43 -24.80
N LEU A 237 2.48 -6.04 -23.72
CA LEU A 237 2.16 -6.42 -22.34
C LEU A 237 1.70 -5.18 -21.57
N PHE A 238 0.49 -5.19 -21.06
CA PHE A 238 0.02 -4.31 -20.01
C PHE A 238 0.08 -5.07 -18.68
N ALA A 239 0.97 -4.68 -17.80
CA ALA A 239 1.09 -5.25 -16.46
C ALA A 239 0.55 -4.27 -15.42
N HIS A 240 -0.33 -4.73 -14.56
CA HIS A 240 -0.93 -3.89 -13.52
C HIS A 240 0.07 -3.45 -12.45
N ASN A 241 1.29 -4.05 -12.42
CA ASN A 241 2.39 -3.52 -11.61
C ASN A 241 3.76 -3.91 -12.17
N ASP A 242 4.80 -3.21 -11.69
CA ASP A 242 6.20 -3.43 -12.08
C ASP A 242 6.72 -4.81 -11.70
N ASP A 243 6.36 -5.33 -10.52
CA ASP A 243 6.84 -6.66 -10.09
C ASP A 243 6.37 -7.76 -11.04
N MET A 244 5.12 -7.73 -11.50
CA MET A 244 4.67 -8.68 -12.54
C MET A 244 5.36 -8.43 -13.89
N ALA A 245 5.59 -7.19 -14.29
CA ALA A 245 6.33 -6.87 -15.51
C ALA A 245 7.75 -7.43 -15.47
N ILE A 246 8.46 -7.25 -14.35
CA ILE A 246 9.82 -7.79 -14.13
C ILE A 246 9.81 -9.34 -14.19
N GLY A 247 8.81 -9.97 -13.61
CA GLY A 247 8.61 -11.42 -13.73
C GLY A 247 8.36 -11.86 -15.18
N ALA A 248 7.50 -11.14 -15.89
CA ALA A 248 7.17 -11.41 -17.29
C ALA A 248 8.37 -11.26 -18.23
N ILE A 249 9.26 -10.30 -18.01
CA ILE A 249 10.51 -10.11 -18.75
C ILE A 249 11.32 -11.41 -18.81
N GLN A 250 11.43 -12.13 -17.69
CA GLN A 250 12.18 -13.41 -17.65
C GLN A 250 11.56 -14.47 -18.59
N SER A 251 10.24 -14.51 -18.68
CA SER A 251 9.54 -15.45 -19.56
C SER A 251 9.61 -15.04 -21.03
N ILE A 252 9.58 -13.74 -21.31
CA ILE A 252 9.76 -13.19 -22.67
C ILE A 252 11.16 -13.53 -23.17
N GLU A 253 12.21 -13.29 -22.36
CA GLU A 253 13.60 -13.62 -22.68
C GLU A 253 13.79 -15.15 -22.87
N ALA A 254 13.19 -15.97 -21.99
CA ALA A 254 13.24 -17.43 -22.10
C ALA A 254 12.57 -17.98 -23.37
N ALA A 255 11.57 -17.26 -23.89
CA ALA A 255 10.92 -17.56 -25.18
C ALA A 255 11.71 -17.04 -26.39
N GLY A 256 12.92 -16.51 -26.20
CA GLY A 256 13.77 -15.96 -27.26
C GLY A 256 13.30 -14.61 -27.83
N LYS A 257 12.36 -13.96 -27.17
CA LYS A 257 11.83 -12.63 -27.55
C LYS A 257 12.54 -11.53 -26.76
N LYS A 258 12.54 -10.32 -27.30
CA LYS A 258 13.17 -9.14 -26.70
C LYS A 258 12.11 -8.29 -26.01
N PRO A 259 12.09 -8.23 -24.65
CA PRO A 259 11.20 -7.30 -23.93
C PRO A 259 11.53 -5.86 -24.32
N GLY A 260 10.51 -5.02 -24.39
CA GLY A 260 10.62 -3.63 -24.82
C GLY A 260 10.81 -3.42 -26.32
N LYS A 261 10.94 -4.51 -27.11
CA LYS A 261 11.13 -4.48 -28.59
C LYS A 261 10.15 -5.37 -29.31
N ASP A 262 10.25 -6.69 -29.12
CA ASP A 262 9.33 -7.65 -29.74
C ASP A 262 7.98 -7.65 -29.02
N ILE A 263 8.01 -7.37 -27.72
CA ILE A 263 6.83 -7.15 -26.88
C ILE A 263 7.05 -5.82 -26.14
N LEU A 264 6.26 -4.82 -26.50
CA LEU A 264 6.28 -3.52 -25.80
C LEU A 264 5.60 -3.66 -24.46
N ILE A 265 6.17 -3.06 -23.41
CA ILE A 265 5.72 -3.24 -22.04
C ILE A 265 5.36 -1.88 -21.42
N VAL A 266 4.12 -1.77 -20.94
CA VAL A 266 3.65 -0.70 -20.06
C VAL A 266 3.29 -1.31 -18.72
N SER A 267 3.79 -0.71 -17.64
CA SER A 267 3.50 -1.15 -16.26
C SER A 267 3.08 0.03 -15.37
N ILE A 268 2.67 -0.29 -14.18
CA ILE A 268 2.27 0.68 -13.15
C ILE A 268 3.09 0.39 -11.89
N ASP A 269 3.35 1.37 -11.09
CA ASP A 269 3.93 1.52 -9.75
C ASP A 269 5.08 2.55 -9.73
N GLY A 270 6.16 2.33 -10.47
CA GLY A 270 7.34 3.18 -10.45
C GLY A 270 8.37 2.76 -9.39
N VAL A 271 8.46 1.46 -9.09
CA VAL A 271 9.51 0.95 -8.19
C VAL A 271 10.88 1.01 -8.84
N LYS A 272 11.93 1.10 -8.01
CA LYS A 272 13.30 1.25 -8.48
C LYS A 272 13.72 0.17 -9.47
N ASP A 273 13.36 -1.08 -9.21
CA ASP A 273 13.67 -2.20 -10.13
C ASP A 273 12.93 -2.08 -11.47
N GLY A 274 11.71 -1.49 -11.48
CA GLY A 274 10.99 -1.15 -12.71
C GLY A 274 11.75 -0.11 -13.52
N PHE A 275 12.26 0.95 -12.87
CA PHE A 275 13.10 1.96 -13.52
C PHE A 275 14.43 1.41 -14.01
N VAL A 276 15.05 0.44 -13.30
CA VAL A 276 16.24 -0.27 -13.80
C VAL A 276 15.90 -1.00 -15.10
N ALA A 277 14.85 -1.80 -15.11
CA ALA A 277 14.40 -2.52 -16.32
C ALA A 277 14.02 -1.56 -17.46
N MET A 278 13.43 -0.40 -17.15
CA MET A 278 13.10 0.64 -18.12
C MET A 278 14.38 1.30 -18.68
N SER A 279 15.39 1.56 -17.86
CA SER A 279 16.69 2.13 -18.30
C SER A 279 17.47 1.16 -19.19
N GLU A 280 17.29 -0.16 -18.98
CA GLU A 280 17.82 -1.21 -19.84
C GLU A 280 17.03 -1.40 -21.16
N GLY A 281 15.94 -0.68 -21.33
CA GLY A 281 15.10 -0.76 -22.52
C GLY A 281 14.13 -1.95 -22.53
N LYS A 282 13.88 -2.58 -21.39
CA LYS A 282 13.01 -3.74 -21.25
C LYS A 282 11.57 -3.38 -20.92
N ILE A 283 11.33 -2.22 -20.30
CA ILE A 283 10.01 -1.61 -20.08
C ILE A 283 10.00 -0.29 -20.88
N ASN A 284 8.89 -0.01 -21.57
CA ASN A 284 8.78 1.16 -22.43
C ASN A 284 8.19 2.38 -21.75
N ALA A 285 7.31 2.15 -20.79
CA ALA A 285 6.72 3.22 -19.98
C ALA A 285 6.21 2.69 -18.64
N ILE A 286 6.23 3.57 -17.64
CA ILE A 286 5.70 3.30 -16.30
C ILE A 286 4.77 4.46 -15.91
N VAL A 287 3.57 4.12 -15.44
CA VAL A 287 2.65 5.01 -14.75
C VAL A 287 2.94 4.90 -13.26
N GLU A 288 3.19 6.01 -12.59
CA GLU A 288 3.48 5.98 -11.15
C GLU A 288 2.21 5.69 -10.34
N CYS A 289 2.36 4.85 -9.31
CA CYS A 289 1.48 4.68 -8.17
C CYS A 289 2.36 4.87 -6.93
N ASN A 290 2.16 5.96 -6.19
CA ASN A 290 3.10 6.35 -5.13
C ASN A 290 2.86 5.56 -3.82
N PRO A 291 3.83 4.74 -3.33
CA PRO A 291 3.68 3.99 -2.08
C PRO A 291 3.92 4.80 -0.81
N LEU A 292 4.47 6.03 -0.91
CA LEU A 292 4.91 6.82 0.24
C LEU A 292 3.75 7.54 0.94
N LEU A 293 2.71 6.78 1.30
CA LEU A 293 1.47 7.30 1.90
C LEU A 293 1.61 7.62 3.40
N GLY A 294 2.70 7.21 4.05
CA GLY A 294 2.86 7.32 5.51
C GLY A 294 2.66 8.73 6.05
N PRO A 295 3.37 9.76 5.55
CA PRO A 295 3.22 11.14 6.05
C PRO A 295 1.79 11.66 5.91
N GLN A 296 1.17 11.47 4.74
CA GLN A 296 -0.20 11.89 4.46
C GLN A 296 -1.21 11.15 5.35
N LEU A 297 -0.99 9.85 5.59
CA LEU A 297 -1.82 9.06 6.49
C LEU A 297 -1.73 9.57 7.93
N MET A 298 -0.51 9.88 8.46
CA MET A 298 -0.37 10.38 9.82
C MET A 298 -1.04 11.73 10.02
N ASP A 299 -1.00 12.59 9.01
CA ASP A 299 -1.71 13.88 9.01
C ASP A 299 -3.24 13.69 9.11
N VAL A 300 -3.75 12.76 8.30
CA VAL A 300 -5.18 12.39 8.31
C VAL A 300 -5.57 11.77 9.64
N VAL A 301 -4.77 10.86 10.18
CA VAL A 301 -5.02 10.21 11.48
C VAL A 301 -5.12 11.26 12.59
N LYS A 302 -4.24 12.28 12.57
CA LYS A 302 -4.29 13.39 13.52
C LYS A 302 -5.60 14.17 13.41
N LYS A 303 -5.94 14.63 12.21
CA LYS A 303 -7.18 15.39 11.94
C LYS A 303 -8.41 14.62 12.38
N VAL A 304 -8.50 13.34 12.01
CA VAL A 304 -9.60 12.44 12.38
C VAL A 304 -9.69 12.28 13.91
N LYS A 305 -8.57 12.13 14.60
CA LYS A 305 -8.51 12.03 16.06
C LYS A 305 -8.95 13.32 16.75
N ASP A 306 -8.60 14.47 16.17
CA ASP A 306 -8.98 15.79 16.69
C ASP A 306 -10.43 16.15 16.35
N GLY A 307 -11.15 15.30 15.58
CA GLY A 307 -12.55 15.53 15.18
C GLY A 307 -12.71 16.51 14.02
N GLU A 308 -11.62 16.76 13.28
CA GLU A 308 -11.65 17.62 12.10
C GLU A 308 -12.29 16.92 10.91
N THR A 309 -12.93 17.69 10.04
CA THR A 309 -13.44 17.17 8.76
C THR A 309 -12.30 17.00 7.77
N VAL A 310 -12.26 15.86 7.10
CA VAL A 310 -11.33 15.56 6.01
C VAL A 310 -12.11 15.24 4.72
N GLU A 311 -11.45 15.43 3.58
CA GLU A 311 -12.03 15.05 2.29
C GLU A 311 -12.30 13.53 2.24
N ARG A 312 -13.32 13.14 1.50
CA ARG A 312 -13.71 11.73 1.39
C ARG A 312 -12.67 10.86 0.70
N TRP A 313 -11.90 11.45 -0.19
CA TRP A 313 -10.78 10.83 -0.88
C TRP A 313 -9.64 11.83 -1.03
N ILE A 314 -8.50 11.50 -0.47
CA ILE A 314 -7.27 12.29 -0.49
C ILE A 314 -6.32 11.60 -1.46
N LYS A 315 -6.22 12.14 -2.67
CA LYS A 315 -5.44 11.54 -3.76
C LYS A 315 -3.96 11.81 -3.60
N THR A 316 -3.15 10.86 -4.06
CA THR A 316 -1.70 11.02 -4.25
C THR A 316 -1.39 11.79 -5.53
N GLU A 317 -0.26 12.49 -5.53
CA GLU A 317 0.31 13.08 -6.75
C GLU A 317 1.24 12.05 -7.41
N GLU A 318 1.09 11.86 -8.72
CA GLU A 318 1.74 10.83 -9.49
C GLU A 318 2.13 11.32 -10.88
N SER A 319 3.15 10.70 -11.45
CA SER A 319 3.72 11.04 -12.75
C SER A 319 3.71 9.86 -13.71
N ASP A 320 3.94 10.14 -15.01
CA ASP A 320 4.14 9.12 -16.05
C ASP A 320 5.55 9.24 -16.60
N PHE A 321 6.16 8.10 -16.87
CA PHE A 321 7.54 8.04 -17.35
C PHE A 321 7.66 7.21 -18.61
N MET A 322 8.25 7.80 -19.66
CA MET A 322 8.69 7.09 -20.85
C MET A 322 10.13 6.59 -20.65
N GLN A 323 10.52 5.57 -21.41
CA GLN A 323 11.84 4.91 -21.31
C GLN A 323 13.02 5.89 -21.34
N ASP A 324 12.99 6.93 -22.16
CA ASP A 324 14.06 7.94 -22.27
C ASP A 324 14.22 8.82 -21.02
N GLN A 325 13.23 8.86 -20.14
CA GLN A 325 13.28 9.57 -18.86
C GLN A 325 13.85 8.69 -17.73
N ALA A 326 13.98 7.37 -17.94
CA ALA A 326 14.34 6.42 -16.89
C ALA A 326 15.67 6.72 -16.22
N ALA A 327 16.72 6.96 -17.01
CA ALA A 327 18.06 7.20 -16.50
C ALA A 327 18.15 8.48 -15.65
N ALA A 328 17.38 9.50 -15.99
CA ALA A 328 17.32 10.75 -15.22
C ALA A 328 16.52 10.60 -13.94
N ALA A 329 15.44 9.81 -13.96
CA ALA A 329 14.55 9.63 -12.82
C ALA A 329 15.06 8.60 -11.79
N LEU A 330 15.86 7.61 -12.22
CA LEU A 330 16.32 6.50 -11.40
C LEU A 330 17.07 6.90 -10.11
N PRO A 331 17.97 7.93 -10.10
CA PRO A 331 18.65 8.34 -8.88
C PRO A 331 17.71 8.81 -7.76
N ASP A 332 16.57 9.37 -8.11
CA ASP A 332 15.60 9.97 -7.18
C ASP A 332 14.53 8.95 -6.69
N ARG A 333 14.54 7.73 -7.21
CA ARG A 333 13.61 6.68 -6.79
C ARG A 333 13.89 6.22 -5.37
N LYS A 334 12.94 6.45 -4.48
CA LYS A 334 13.03 6.14 -3.04
C LYS A 334 12.52 4.74 -2.69
N TYR A 335 11.94 4.02 -3.67
CA TYR A 335 11.30 2.74 -3.48
C TYR A 335 11.45 1.84 -4.70
#